data_8eb6710d88a2812b467aacae60893fb8
#
_entry.id   8eb6710d88a2812b467aacae60893fb8
#
_cell.length_a   1.000
_cell.length_b   1.000
_cell.length_c   1.000
_cell.angle_alpha   90.00
_cell.angle_beta   90.00
_cell.angle_gamma   90.00
#
_symmetry.space_group_name_H-M   'P 1'
#
loop_
_entity.id
_entity.type
_entity.pdbx_description
1 polymer ?
#
loop_
_entity_poly.entity_id
_entity_poly.type
_entity_poly.pdbx_seq_one_letter_code
_entity_poly.pdbx_strand_id
1 'polypeptide(L)'
;MAVKRYNVRMAGLGGQGVVTASHILSNGVVISGGHSSLVPFFGSEKRNAPVESYVRISADEIYEIGEIIYPNIIMIFHPSVITLGKSYTMPFYTGLKEGGVCVINTGKPIPFTKDEQKGLEVNNTKVYNVP
;
A
#
# COMPACT_ATOMS: atom_id res chain seq x y z
N MET A 1 21.90 15.51 6.05
CA MET A 1 21.35 14.77 4.90
C MET A 1 20.10 14.04 5.32
N ALA A 2 19.01 14.25 4.62
CA ALA A 2 17.77 13.60 4.98
C ALA A 2 17.87 12.09 4.76
N VAL A 3 17.43 11.31 5.74
CA VAL A 3 17.35 9.86 5.62
C VAL A 3 16.29 9.53 4.60
N LYS A 4 16.64 8.73 3.60
CA LYS A 4 15.65 8.24 2.64
C LYS A 4 14.84 7.15 3.30
N ARG A 5 13.58 7.40 3.44
CA ARG A 5 12.63 6.45 4.00
C ARG A 5 11.44 6.32 3.07
N TYR A 6 11.07 5.09 2.79
CA TYR A 6 9.88 4.79 2.00
C TYR A 6 8.93 3.93 2.82
N ASN A 7 7.70 4.37 2.90
CA ASN A 7 6.66 3.63 3.60
C ASN A 7 5.69 3.08 2.56
N VAL A 8 5.47 1.77 2.59
CA VAL A 8 4.65 1.06 1.62
C VAL A 8 3.46 0.44 2.33
N ARG A 9 2.27 0.73 1.85
CA ARG A 9 1.05 0.06 2.28
C ARG A 9 0.60 -0.87 1.17
N MET A 10 0.51 -2.16 1.49
CA MET A 10 0.02 -3.17 0.58
C MET A 10 -1.36 -3.59 1.02
N ALA A 11 -2.29 -3.68 0.09
CA ALA A 11 -3.67 -4.05 0.38
C ALA A 11 -4.17 -5.06 -0.63
N GLY A 12 -4.96 -6.00 -0.16
CA GLY A 12 -5.56 -7.02 -1.00
C GLY A 12 -6.62 -7.79 -0.23
N LEU A 13 -7.03 -8.90 -0.80
CA LEU A 13 -7.94 -9.82 -0.13
C LEU A 13 -7.15 -11.02 0.41
N GLY A 14 -7.67 -11.66 1.44
CA GLY A 14 -7.02 -12.82 2.04
C GLY A 14 -6.67 -13.87 0.98
N GLY A 15 -5.47 -14.47 1.11
CA GLY A 15 -5.01 -15.51 0.21
C GLY A 15 -4.40 -15.03 -1.10
N GLN A 16 -4.17 -13.75 -1.27
CA GLN A 16 -3.64 -13.19 -2.53
C GLN A 16 -2.16 -12.80 -2.47
N GLY A 17 -1.46 -13.32 -1.49
CA GLY A 17 -0.02 -13.15 -1.42
C GLY A 17 0.46 -11.78 -0.93
N VAL A 18 -0.41 -10.97 -0.33
CA VAL A 18 -0.03 -9.65 0.21
C VAL A 18 1.06 -9.81 1.26
N VAL A 19 0.86 -10.71 2.22
CA VAL A 19 1.84 -10.93 3.28
C VAL A 19 3.14 -11.51 2.71
N THR A 20 3.03 -12.45 1.79
CA THR A 20 4.19 -13.03 1.13
C THR A 20 5.00 -11.97 0.38
N ALA A 21 4.33 -11.13 -0.40
CA ALA A 21 5.00 -10.05 -1.13
C ALA A 21 5.69 -9.07 -0.19
N SER A 22 5.06 -8.75 0.94
CA SER A 22 5.65 -7.84 1.91
C SER A 22 6.90 -8.46 2.55
N HIS A 23 6.92 -9.77 2.82
CA HIS A 23 8.10 -10.47 3.29
C HIS A 23 9.23 -10.45 2.26
N ILE A 24 8.91 -10.67 0.99
CA ILE A 24 9.90 -10.63 -0.09
C ILE A 24 10.55 -9.24 -0.17
N LEU A 25 9.73 -8.20 -0.14
CA LEU A 25 10.24 -6.83 -0.18
C LEU A 25 11.11 -6.52 1.03
N SER A 26 10.64 -6.86 2.23
CA SER A 26 11.38 -6.62 3.46
C SER A 26 12.72 -7.35 3.47
N ASN A 27 12.73 -8.62 3.08
CA ASN A 27 13.96 -9.41 3.01
C ASN A 27 14.93 -8.85 1.97
N GLY A 28 14.42 -8.40 0.83
CA GLY A 28 15.25 -7.76 -0.19
C GLY A 28 15.95 -6.52 0.30
N VAL A 29 15.26 -5.71 1.09
CA VAL A 29 15.83 -4.50 1.69
C VAL A 29 16.98 -4.87 2.64
N VAL A 30 16.77 -5.87 3.51
CA VAL A 30 17.77 -6.29 4.48
C VAL A 30 19.01 -6.89 3.78
N ILE A 31 18.78 -7.72 2.78
CA ILE A 31 19.86 -8.30 1.99
C ILE A 31 20.69 -7.22 1.29
N SER A 32 20.04 -6.15 0.88
CA SER A 32 20.70 -5.00 0.23
C SER A 32 21.43 -4.07 1.20
N GLY A 33 21.39 -4.35 2.50
CA GLY A 33 22.08 -3.56 3.52
C GLY A 33 21.22 -2.48 4.17
N GLY A 34 19.93 -2.41 3.85
CA GLY A 34 19.01 -1.47 4.46
C GLY A 34 18.30 -2.04 5.68
N HIS A 35 17.43 -1.24 6.25
CA HIS A 35 16.57 -1.62 7.37
C HIS A 35 15.13 -1.68 6.92
N SER A 36 14.40 -2.65 7.40
CA SER A 36 12.98 -2.81 7.08
C SER A 36 12.20 -3.22 8.31
N SER A 37 10.98 -2.74 8.38
CA SER A 37 10.01 -3.15 9.39
C SER A 37 8.77 -3.64 8.63
N LEU A 38 8.23 -4.75 9.08
CA LEU A 38 7.07 -5.39 8.45
C LEU A 38 6.00 -5.62 9.50
N VAL A 39 4.82 -5.08 9.27
CA VAL A 39 3.68 -5.29 10.15
C VAL A 39 2.49 -5.74 9.32
N PRO A 40 2.15 -7.04 9.33
CA PRO A 40 0.93 -7.49 8.68
C PRO A 40 -0.28 -7.16 9.54
N PHE A 41 -1.37 -6.78 8.89
CA PHE A 41 -2.61 -6.49 9.56
C PHE A 41 -3.73 -7.27 8.89
N PHE A 42 -4.32 -8.16 9.64
CA PHE A 42 -5.43 -8.98 9.17
C PHE A 42 -6.74 -8.35 9.62
N GLY A 43 -7.66 -8.17 8.67
CA GLY A 43 -9.00 -7.78 8.99
C GLY A 43 -9.75 -8.89 9.72
N SER A 44 -11.05 -8.71 9.88
CA SER A 44 -11.88 -9.69 10.56
C SER A 44 -11.80 -11.06 9.85
N GLU A 45 -12.04 -12.12 10.60
CA GLU A 45 -11.80 -13.53 10.28
C GLU A 45 -12.58 -14.12 9.09
N LYS A 46 -13.24 -13.31 8.29
CA LYS A 46 -14.02 -13.80 7.16
C LYS A 46 -13.13 -14.04 5.95
N ARG A 47 -13.45 -15.06 5.16
CA ARG A 47 -12.84 -15.29 3.86
C ARG A 47 -13.00 -14.03 2.99
N ASN A 48 -11.97 -13.69 2.24
CA ASN A 48 -11.93 -12.51 1.39
C ASN A 48 -12.01 -11.19 2.17
N ALA A 49 -11.69 -11.23 3.46
CA ALA A 49 -11.54 -10.01 4.24
C ALA A 49 -10.35 -9.22 3.74
N PRO A 50 -10.41 -7.88 3.77
CA PRO A 50 -9.26 -7.06 3.42
C PRO A 50 -8.06 -7.39 4.29
N VAL A 51 -6.91 -7.51 3.66
CA VAL A 51 -5.63 -7.72 4.32
C VAL A 51 -4.72 -6.57 3.94
N GLU A 52 -4.10 -5.97 4.94
CA GLU A 52 -3.10 -4.93 4.71
C GLU A 52 -1.77 -5.38 5.30
N SER A 53 -0.70 -4.91 4.70
CA SER A 53 0.64 -5.13 5.23
C SER A 53 1.43 -3.84 5.05
N TYR A 54 2.18 -3.50 6.08
CA TYR A 54 2.91 -2.25 6.12
C TYR A 54 4.40 -2.54 6.15
N VAL A 55 5.11 -2.00 5.16
CA VAL A 55 6.56 -2.17 5.05
C VAL A 55 7.22 -0.81 5.12
N ARG A 56 8.10 -0.62 6.10
CA ARG A 56 8.95 0.56 6.21
C ARG A 56 10.33 0.22 5.71
N ILE A 57 10.86 1.06 4.85
CA ILE A 57 12.18 0.89 4.24
C ILE A 57 13.02 2.11 4.60
N SER A 58 14.21 1.89 5.14
CA SER A 58 15.09 2.99 5.56
C SER A 58 16.55 2.60 5.45
N ALA A 59 17.40 3.61 5.24
CA ALA A 59 18.84 3.44 5.34
C ALA A 59 19.27 3.31 6.80
N ASP A 60 18.49 3.84 7.74
CA ASP A 60 18.77 3.82 9.17
C ASP A 60 17.81 2.90 9.92
N GLU A 61 18.12 2.63 11.18
CA GLU A 61 17.26 1.81 12.02
C GLU A 61 15.85 2.37 12.13
N ILE A 62 14.89 1.46 12.20
CA ILE A 62 13.46 1.79 12.26
C ILE A 62 12.94 1.41 13.64
N TYR A 63 12.41 2.40 14.36
CA TYR A 63 11.88 2.20 15.70
C TYR A 63 10.35 2.21 15.76
N GLU A 64 9.70 2.71 14.70
CA GLU A 64 8.25 2.76 14.68
C GLU A 64 7.66 1.38 14.45
N ILE A 65 6.55 1.12 15.12
CA ILE A 65 5.75 -0.09 14.96
C ILE A 65 4.30 0.32 14.71
N GLY A 66 3.53 -0.60 14.11
CA GLY A 66 2.14 -0.35 13.82
C GLY A 66 1.87 0.00 12.37
N GLU A 67 0.67 0.47 12.10
CA GLU A 67 0.25 0.77 10.73
C GLU A 67 0.88 2.06 10.20
N ILE A 68 0.97 2.13 8.89
CA ILE A 68 1.47 3.31 8.20
C ILE A 68 0.28 4.18 7.80
N ILE A 69 0.20 5.36 8.39
CA ILE A 69 -0.89 6.30 8.12
C ILE A 69 -0.61 7.13 6.86
N TYR A 70 0.65 7.46 6.64
CA TYR A 70 1.06 8.30 5.50
C TYR A 70 2.07 7.55 4.62
N PRO A 71 1.59 6.66 3.73
CA PRO A 71 2.49 5.92 2.85
C PRO A 71 3.01 6.79 1.69
N ASN A 72 4.17 6.40 1.19
CA ASN A 72 4.71 6.93 -0.06
C ASN A 72 4.18 6.14 -1.26
N ILE A 73 3.96 4.84 -1.06
CA ILE A 73 3.54 3.92 -2.09
C ILE A 73 2.37 3.10 -1.55
N ILE A 74 1.34 2.96 -2.36
CA ILE A 74 0.23 2.05 -2.08
C ILE A 74 0.23 1.00 -3.17
N MET A 75 0.29 -0.27 -2.80
CA MET A 75 0.19 -1.39 -3.72
C MET A 75 -1.11 -2.14 -3.47
N ILE A 76 -1.94 -2.22 -4.49
CA ILE A 76 -3.25 -2.87 -4.42
C ILE A 76 -3.19 -4.16 -5.22
N PHE A 77 -3.32 -5.29 -4.54
CA PHE A 77 -3.17 -6.61 -5.14
C PHE A 77 -4.44 -7.12 -5.81
N HIS A 78 -5.57 -6.50 -5.53
CA HIS A 78 -6.83 -6.89 -6.16
C HIS A 78 -7.74 -5.68 -6.31
N PRO A 79 -8.34 -5.47 -7.50
CA PRO A 79 -9.21 -4.31 -7.75
C PRO A 79 -10.39 -4.19 -6.79
N SER A 80 -10.84 -5.31 -6.22
CA SER A 80 -11.96 -5.32 -5.27
C SER A 80 -11.69 -4.47 -4.03
N VAL A 81 -10.42 -4.26 -3.67
CA VAL A 81 -10.07 -3.37 -2.56
C VAL A 81 -10.62 -1.95 -2.82
N ILE A 82 -10.56 -1.51 -4.07
CA ILE A 82 -11.07 -0.20 -4.47
C ILE A 82 -12.59 -0.21 -4.56
N THR A 83 -13.15 -1.22 -5.21
CA THR A 83 -14.61 -1.29 -5.45
C THR A 83 -15.37 -1.57 -4.17
N LEU A 84 -14.88 -2.46 -3.32
CA LEU A 84 -15.47 -2.74 -2.01
C LEU A 84 -15.22 -1.59 -1.04
N GLY A 85 -14.14 -0.85 -1.25
CA GLY A 85 -13.80 0.31 -0.45
C GLY A 85 -14.86 1.41 -0.50
N LYS A 86 -15.77 1.35 -1.46
CA LYS A 86 -16.92 2.27 -1.50
C LYS A 86 -17.84 2.10 -0.29
N SER A 87 -17.75 0.96 0.38
CA SER A 87 -18.48 0.69 1.62
C SER A 87 -17.75 1.23 2.85
N TYR A 88 -16.50 1.65 2.70
CA TYR A 88 -15.72 2.20 3.80
C TYR A 88 -15.78 3.73 3.74
N THR A 89 -15.63 4.34 4.91
CA THR A 89 -15.65 5.79 5.03
C THR A 89 -14.42 6.48 4.45
N MET A 90 -13.35 5.72 4.20
CA MET A 90 -12.08 6.28 3.75
C MET A 90 -11.69 5.77 2.37
N PRO A 91 -11.20 6.67 1.49
CA PRO A 91 -10.71 6.25 0.18
C PRO A 91 -9.50 5.32 0.26
N PHE A 92 -9.29 4.50 -0.77
CA PHE A 92 -8.15 3.57 -0.81
C PHE A 92 -6.80 4.29 -0.77
N TYR A 93 -6.74 5.54 -1.21
CA TYR A 93 -5.52 6.34 -1.25
C TYR A 93 -5.33 7.19 0.01
N THR A 94 -6.12 6.96 1.05
CA THR A 94 -6.09 7.77 2.28
C THR A 94 -4.67 7.84 2.86
N GLY A 95 -4.24 9.05 3.14
CA GLY A 95 -2.93 9.29 3.75
C GLY A 95 -1.76 9.27 2.79
N LEU A 96 -1.96 8.94 1.52
CA LEU A 96 -0.87 8.91 0.55
C LEU A 96 -0.21 10.29 0.46
N LYS A 97 1.11 10.32 0.57
CA LYS A 97 1.86 11.57 0.52
C LYS A 97 1.80 12.19 -0.87
N GLU A 98 1.91 13.51 -0.93
CA GLU A 98 1.95 14.24 -2.19
C GLU A 98 3.05 13.68 -3.09
N GLY A 99 2.72 13.49 -4.37
CA GLY A 99 3.64 12.89 -5.33
C GLY A 99 3.82 11.38 -5.14
N GLY A 100 2.98 10.76 -4.32
CA GLY A 100 3.05 9.33 -4.07
C GLY A 100 2.65 8.49 -5.27
N VAL A 101 2.87 7.20 -5.14
CA VAL A 101 2.63 6.24 -6.22
C VAL A 101 1.61 5.20 -5.77
N CYS A 102 0.67 4.90 -6.64
CA CYS A 102 -0.30 3.82 -6.44
C CYS A 102 -0.12 2.78 -7.55
N VAL A 103 0.18 1.55 -7.18
CA VAL A 103 0.33 0.44 -8.12
C VAL A 103 -0.84 -0.52 -7.92
N ILE A 104 -1.56 -0.80 -9.00
CA ILE A 104 -2.77 -1.62 -8.94
C ILE A 104 -2.61 -2.84 -9.83
N ASN A 105 -2.85 -4.02 -9.27
CA ASN A 105 -2.85 -5.26 -10.02
C ASN A 105 -4.16 -5.36 -10.82
N THR A 106 -4.12 -4.89 -12.05
CA THR A 106 -5.28 -4.95 -12.94
C THR A 106 -4.81 -4.92 -14.39
N GLY A 107 -5.48 -5.68 -15.24
CA GLY A 107 -5.23 -5.67 -16.68
C GLY A 107 -5.98 -4.56 -17.43
N LYS A 108 -6.88 -3.86 -16.74
CA LYS A 108 -7.68 -2.78 -17.32
C LYS A 108 -7.73 -1.60 -16.36
N PRO A 109 -7.76 -0.36 -16.88
CA PRO A 109 -7.93 0.79 -16.00
C PRO A 109 -9.21 0.69 -15.18
N ILE A 110 -9.12 1.04 -13.91
CA ILE A 110 -10.27 1.03 -13.02
C ILE A 110 -11.02 2.34 -13.18
N PRO A 111 -12.35 2.30 -13.36
CA PRO A 111 -13.15 3.52 -13.44
C PRO A 111 -13.24 4.16 -12.06
N PHE A 112 -12.42 5.14 -11.81
CA PHE A 112 -12.49 5.90 -10.58
C PHE A 112 -13.69 6.85 -10.60
N THR A 113 -14.29 7.07 -9.42
CA THR A 113 -15.31 8.07 -9.26
C THR A 113 -14.69 9.46 -9.44
N LYS A 114 -15.55 10.49 -9.63
CA LYS A 114 -15.06 11.87 -9.75
C LYS A 114 -14.29 12.31 -8.51
N ASP A 115 -14.77 11.92 -7.33
CA ASP A 115 -14.10 12.25 -6.07
C ASP A 115 -12.73 11.58 -5.96
N GLU A 116 -12.63 10.32 -6.38
CA GLU A 116 -11.37 9.59 -6.40
C GLU A 116 -10.37 10.24 -7.37
N GLN A 117 -10.82 10.57 -8.57
CA GLN A 117 -9.98 11.24 -9.56
C GLN A 117 -9.47 12.58 -9.03
N LYS A 118 -10.35 13.37 -8.43
CA LYS A 118 -9.98 14.66 -7.87
C LYS A 118 -8.97 14.52 -6.73
N GLY A 119 -9.18 13.56 -5.84
CA GLY A 119 -8.25 13.31 -4.74
C GLY A 119 -6.86 12.93 -5.23
N LEU A 120 -6.79 12.09 -6.26
CA LEU A 120 -5.52 11.68 -6.85
C LEU A 120 -4.81 12.83 -7.55
N GLU A 121 -5.55 13.67 -8.27
CA GLU A 121 -5.00 14.84 -8.95
C GLU A 121 -4.47 15.90 -7.97
N VAL A 122 -5.25 16.20 -6.93
CA VAL A 122 -4.85 17.19 -5.92
C VAL A 122 -3.55 16.78 -5.25
N ASN A 123 -3.37 15.48 -5.03
CA ASN A 123 -2.17 14.95 -4.37
C ASN A 123 -1.04 14.63 -5.35
N ASN A 124 -1.24 14.93 -6.62
CA ASN A 124 -0.25 14.65 -7.68
C ASN A 124 0.19 13.18 -7.67
N THR A 125 -0.78 12.28 -7.51
CA THR A 125 -0.52 10.85 -7.41
C THR A 125 -0.32 10.23 -8.79
N LYS A 126 0.70 9.39 -8.92
CA LYS A 126 0.92 8.58 -10.12
C LYS A 126 0.29 7.21 -9.91
N VAL A 127 -0.54 6.79 -10.85
CA VAL A 127 -1.21 5.50 -10.80
C VAL A 127 -0.69 4.61 -11.92
N TYR A 128 -0.25 3.41 -11.55
CA TYR A 128 0.23 2.41 -12.50
C TYR A 128 -0.64 1.17 -12.41
N ASN A 129 -1.10 0.70 -13.55
CA ASN A 129 -1.86 -0.55 -13.66
C ASN A 129 -0.91 -1.64 -14.15
N VAL A 130 -0.77 -2.70 -13.36
CA VAL A 130 0.13 -3.81 -13.66
C VAL A 130 -0.68 -5.10 -13.63
N PRO A 131 -0.82 -5.79 -14.76
CA PRO A 131 -1.57 -7.06 -14.80
C PRO A 131 -0.84 -8.20 -14.11
#